data_f296fc0d2d908681b6d374ad3aeaef8d
#
_entry.id   f296fc0d2d908681b6d374ad3aeaef8d
#
_cell.length_a   1.000
_cell.length_b   1.000
_cell.length_c   1.000
_cell.angle_alpha   90.00
_cell.angle_beta   90.00
_cell.angle_gamma   90.00
#
_symmetry.space_group_name_H-M   'P 1'
#
loop_
_entity.id
_entity.type
_entity.pdbx_description
1 polymer ?
#
loop_
_entity_poly.entity_id
_entity_poly.type
_entity_poly.pdbx_seq_one_letter_code
_entity_poly.pdbx_strand_id
1 'polypeptide(L)'
;MVRLACNGAGLLGAVRAAVVNLGRHVDEINALNVFPVPDGDTGSNMLATCTEMLRYVRDDSSVEGVVDRLREGALFGARGNSGVILSQIVRGLAEGFAGRRRFNGLDLAHALASASTAAYGAVPRPVEGTMLTVIREAAAAAVAAAERENDIGAVLAAATDSAQKALAKTPSLLPVLREAGVVDAGGAGLLRLFEGALRFLRGEVPLPATRAPAFPSPIPAGIAHGDPGHGYETVYLVHPFPGQLLDLDRITAYLVRTGESVNVAGDAKAAKIHVHNGRPDLVMRHALRLGRIVNATVLDLDHQVDEVREARTAVAGAGIAREEPADPAARDADVSRVPLGIIAVVPGDGFTPYFEEVALSGEVAVSIVRGGQAQNPSAGEILEAIRRSPAEELVILPNNPNVKLAAGQAAEMSDRPTRVVPTRNAAEGLAALLALQVADGASGNAERMLRASREVQTMLVTAAVRDARVGGRQVREGQTMALNPDDGLLAVGDDRNTVILEGMCTFTPGFGLVTLWYGDDANLAEAEGLARRIHARWPALDDVEVRTGLQPHYRYLISAE
;
A
#
# COMPACT_ATOMS: atom_id res chain seq x y z
N MET A 1 -22.25 5.12 -31.58
CA MET A 1 -21.58 4.45 -32.70
C MET A 1 -21.34 3.01 -32.28
N VAL A 2 -21.90 2.04 -33.01
CA VAL A 2 -21.75 0.59 -32.73
C VAL A 2 -20.27 0.22 -32.96
N ARG A 3 -19.58 -0.31 -31.95
CA ARG A 3 -18.20 -0.80 -32.04
C ARG A 3 -18.17 -2.32 -32.02
N LEU A 4 -18.22 -2.93 -33.16
CA LEU A 4 -18.21 -4.38 -33.34
C LEU A 4 -16.82 -5.02 -33.08
N ALA A 5 -15.74 -4.25 -33.10
CA ALA A 5 -14.40 -4.74 -32.80
C ALA A 5 -13.46 -3.62 -32.30
N CYS A 6 -12.59 -3.94 -31.35
CA CYS A 6 -11.57 -3.05 -30.80
C CYS A 6 -10.19 -3.72 -30.89
N ASN A 7 -9.12 -2.95 -31.10
CA ASN A 7 -7.73 -3.42 -31.13
C ASN A 7 -7.00 -3.04 -29.81
N GLY A 8 -5.72 -3.38 -29.71
CA GLY A 8 -4.89 -3.08 -28.56
C GLY A 8 -4.82 -1.60 -28.21
N ALA A 9 -4.68 -0.72 -29.19
CA ALA A 9 -4.65 0.73 -28.95
C ALA A 9 -5.97 1.26 -28.39
N GLY A 10 -7.12 0.77 -28.88
CA GLY A 10 -8.43 1.11 -28.36
C GLY A 10 -8.64 0.60 -26.92
N LEU A 11 -8.19 -0.61 -26.62
CA LEU A 11 -8.20 -1.18 -25.27
C LEU A 11 -7.35 -0.33 -24.31
N LEU A 12 -6.12 -0.01 -24.69
CA LEU A 12 -5.22 0.82 -23.90
C LEU A 12 -5.81 2.22 -23.63
N GLY A 13 -6.47 2.81 -24.64
CA GLY A 13 -7.20 4.07 -24.47
C GLY A 13 -8.32 3.97 -23.42
N ALA A 14 -9.09 2.88 -23.45
CA ALA A 14 -10.15 2.63 -22.47
C ALA A 14 -9.59 2.44 -21.05
N VAL A 15 -8.50 1.68 -20.92
CA VAL A 15 -7.82 1.47 -19.61
C VAL A 15 -7.26 2.79 -19.07
N ARG A 16 -6.60 3.60 -19.89
CA ARG A 16 -6.10 4.93 -19.47
C ARG A 16 -7.23 5.84 -18.98
N ALA A 17 -8.35 5.86 -19.70
CA ALA A 17 -9.52 6.65 -19.27
C ALA A 17 -10.13 6.11 -17.96
N ALA A 18 -10.17 4.79 -17.78
CA ALA A 18 -10.58 4.14 -16.54
C ALA A 18 -9.72 4.59 -15.35
N VAL A 19 -8.39 4.57 -15.49
CA VAL A 19 -7.45 4.97 -14.44
C VAL A 19 -7.56 6.47 -14.13
N VAL A 20 -7.72 7.32 -15.15
CA VAL A 20 -7.97 8.76 -14.93
C VAL A 20 -9.27 8.99 -14.16
N ASN A 21 -10.33 8.23 -14.47
CA ASN A 21 -11.59 8.34 -13.75
C ASN A 21 -11.47 7.86 -12.30
N LEU A 22 -10.78 6.76 -12.05
CA LEU A 22 -10.45 6.28 -10.70
C LEU A 22 -9.71 7.36 -9.91
N GLY A 23 -8.66 7.97 -10.50
CA GLY A 23 -7.84 9.00 -9.85
C GLY A 23 -8.63 10.23 -9.38
N ARG A 24 -9.74 10.56 -10.06
CA ARG A 24 -10.63 11.67 -9.66
C ARG A 24 -11.50 11.36 -8.44
N HIS A 25 -11.61 10.10 -8.05
CA HIS A 25 -12.51 9.64 -6.99
C HIS A 25 -11.75 8.96 -5.84
N VAL A 26 -10.42 9.10 -5.77
CA VAL A 26 -9.59 8.43 -4.73
C VAL A 26 -10.04 8.79 -3.33
N ASP A 27 -10.23 10.09 -3.05
CA ASP A 27 -10.62 10.56 -1.72
C ASP A 27 -12.01 10.06 -1.33
N GLU A 28 -12.96 10.03 -2.29
CA GLU A 28 -14.29 9.46 -2.10
C GLU A 28 -14.20 7.97 -1.73
N ILE A 29 -13.39 7.21 -2.47
CA ILE A 29 -13.21 5.77 -2.26
C ILE A 29 -12.51 5.49 -0.91
N ASN A 30 -11.48 6.26 -0.58
CA ASN A 30 -10.79 6.17 0.70
C ASN A 30 -11.74 6.43 1.88
N ALA A 31 -12.66 7.40 1.74
CA ALA A 31 -13.66 7.69 2.75
C ALA A 31 -14.69 6.56 2.95
N LEU A 32 -14.89 5.68 1.99
CA LEU A 32 -15.76 4.50 2.10
C LEU A 32 -15.08 3.32 2.79
N ASN A 33 -13.76 3.34 2.95
CA ASN A 33 -12.99 2.20 3.43
C ASN A 33 -13.23 1.93 4.93
N VAL A 34 -13.97 0.87 5.22
CA VAL A 34 -14.26 0.38 6.57
C VAL A 34 -14.06 -1.13 6.70
N PHE A 35 -13.67 -1.82 5.63
CA PHE A 35 -13.50 -3.26 5.58
C PHE A 35 -12.43 -3.65 4.53
N PRO A 36 -11.55 -4.64 4.78
CA PRO A 36 -11.40 -5.38 6.04
C PRO A 36 -10.76 -4.55 7.17
N VAL A 37 -10.05 -3.48 6.84
CA VAL A 37 -9.37 -2.56 7.76
C VAL A 37 -9.81 -1.14 7.44
N PRO A 38 -10.20 -0.31 8.41
CA PRO A 38 -10.65 1.07 8.18
C PRO A 38 -9.48 2.08 8.07
N ASP A 39 -8.48 1.76 7.25
CA ASP A 39 -7.25 2.55 7.08
C ASP A 39 -7.36 3.65 6.01
N GLY A 40 -8.50 3.70 5.28
CA GLY A 40 -8.79 4.77 4.32
C GLY A 40 -7.85 4.79 3.11
N ASP A 41 -7.30 3.67 2.69
CA ASP A 41 -6.27 3.58 1.65
C ASP A 41 -6.69 2.84 0.37
N THR A 42 -7.91 2.29 0.32
CA THR A 42 -8.40 1.46 -0.80
C THR A 42 -8.26 2.15 -2.15
N GLY A 43 -8.71 3.41 -2.26
CA GLY A 43 -8.59 4.18 -3.51
C GLY A 43 -7.14 4.43 -3.91
N SER A 44 -6.29 4.76 -2.94
CA SER A 44 -4.86 4.99 -3.12
C SER A 44 -4.14 3.72 -3.60
N ASN A 45 -4.42 2.57 -2.98
CA ASN A 45 -3.86 1.28 -3.37
C ASN A 45 -4.29 0.86 -4.78
N MET A 46 -5.57 1.02 -5.12
CA MET A 46 -6.07 0.71 -6.46
C MET A 46 -5.44 1.63 -7.51
N LEU A 47 -5.34 2.94 -7.24
CA LEU A 47 -4.72 3.89 -8.16
C LEU A 47 -3.23 3.61 -8.35
N ALA A 48 -2.49 3.34 -7.27
CA ALA A 48 -1.07 2.99 -7.35
C ALA A 48 -0.84 1.72 -8.18
N THR A 49 -1.66 0.68 -7.97
CA THR A 49 -1.64 -0.56 -8.75
C THR A 49 -1.91 -0.29 -10.24
N CYS A 50 -2.93 0.51 -10.57
CA CYS A 50 -3.26 0.88 -11.94
C CYS A 50 -2.17 1.75 -12.60
N THR A 51 -1.54 2.63 -11.83
CA THR A 51 -0.46 3.49 -12.33
C THR A 51 0.76 2.66 -12.70
N GLU A 52 1.14 1.73 -11.84
CA GLU A 52 2.24 0.82 -12.12
C GLU A 52 1.93 -0.08 -13.32
N MET A 53 0.72 -0.63 -13.38
CA MET A 53 0.23 -1.41 -14.52
C MET A 53 0.45 -0.68 -15.86
N LEU A 54 0.13 0.62 -15.93
CA LEU A 54 0.29 1.41 -17.15
C LEU A 54 1.75 1.69 -17.53
N ARG A 55 2.70 1.66 -16.60
CA ARG A 55 4.14 1.83 -16.87
C ARG A 55 4.75 0.68 -17.68
N TYR A 56 4.18 -0.52 -17.58
CA TYR A 56 4.64 -1.70 -18.30
C TYR A 56 4.18 -1.72 -19.76
N VAL A 57 3.13 -0.97 -20.10
CA VAL A 57 2.57 -1.01 -21.45
C VAL A 57 3.39 -0.17 -22.41
N ARG A 58 3.89 -0.81 -23.46
CA ARG A 58 4.44 -0.19 -24.66
C ARG A 58 3.36 -0.18 -25.74
N ASP A 59 3.51 0.68 -26.75
CA ASP A 59 2.58 0.70 -27.88
C ASP A 59 2.58 -0.65 -28.58
N ASP A 60 1.48 -1.39 -28.44
CA ASP A 60 1.18 -2.64 -29.12
C ASP A 60 -0.17 -2.51 -29.82
N SER A 61 -0.27 -3.04 -31.01
CA SER A 61 -1.51 -3.04 -31.79
C SER A 61 -2.41 -4.24 -31.48
N SER A 62 -1.87 -5.30 -30.85
CA SER A 62 -2.61 -6.49 -30.46
C SER A 62 -3.22 -6.35 -29.07
N VAL A 63 -4.39 -6.93 -28.88
CA VAL A 63 -5.07 -6.97 -27.58
C VAL A 63 -4.26 -7.82 -26.61
N GLU A 64 -3.83 -9.01 -27.04
CA GLU A 64 -3.00 -9.92 -26.24
C GLU A 64 -1.72 -9.23 -25.71
N GLY A 65 -0.95 -8.56 -26.60
CA GLY A 65 0.27 -7.88 -26.18
C GLY A 65 0.02 -6.76 -25.17
N VAL A 66 -1.09 -6.02 -25.30
CA VAL A 66 -1.48 -5.00 -24.32
C VAL A 66 -1.87 -5.62 -22.98
N VAL A 67 -2.76 -6.63 -22.95
CA VAL A 67 -3.24 -7.22 -21.71
C VAL A 67 -2.16 -7.98 -20.95
N ASP A 68 -1.21 -8.63 -21.65
CA ASP A 68 -0.08 -9.29 -21.00
C ASP A 68 0.83 -8.30 -20.27
N ARG A 69 1.09 -7.13 -20.85
CA ARG A 69 1.84 -6.07 -20.19
C ARG A 69 1.08 -5.45 -19.03
N LEU A 70 -0.23 -5.25 -19.19
CA LEU A 70 -1.09 -4.78 -18.08
C LEU A 70 -1.08 -5.79 -16.94
N ARG A 71 -1.17 -7.10 -17.23
CA ARG A 71 -1.12 -8.18 -16.25
C ARG A 71 0.21 -8.18 -15.49
N GLU A 72 1.33 -8.11 -16.20
CA GLU A 72 2.67 -8.03 -15.61
C GLU A 72 2.78 -6.83 -14.67
N GLY A 73 2.46 -5.64 -15.14
CA GLY A 73 2.53 -4.42 -14.34
C GLY A 73 1.56 -4.40 -13.16
N ALA A 74 0.35 -4.95 -13.31
CA ALA A 74 -0.61 -5.08 -12.21
C ALA A 74 -0.11 -6.04 -11.13
N LEU A 75 0.56 -7.14 -11.54
CA LEU A 75 1.13 -8.12 -10.63
C LEU A 75 2.23 -7.49 -9.75
N PHE A 76 3.19 -6.79 -10.36
CA PHE A 76 4.27 -6.12 -9.64
C PHE A 76 3.79 -4.91 -8.83
N GLY A 77 2.81 -4.18 -9.36
CA GLY A 77 2.26 -2.98 -8.72
C GLY A 77 1.21 -3.22 -7.65
N ALA A 78 0.78 -4.46 -7.42
CA ALA A 78 -0.30 -4.81 -6.51
C ALA A 78 -0.02 -4.36 -5.07
N ARG A 79 -0.84 -3.43 -4.53
CA ARG A 79 -0.72 -2.88 -3.18
C ARG A 79 -1.99 -3.12 -2.38
N GLY A 80 -1.83 -3.53 -1.13
CA GLY A 80 -2.94 -3.83 -0.24
C GLY A 80 -3.86 -4.94 -0.79
N ASN A 81 -4.92 -5.26 -0.06
CA ASN A 81 -5.88 -6.29 -0.48
C ASN A 81 -6.60 -5.89 -1.79
N SER A 82 -7.00 -4.62 -1.90
CA SER A 82 -7.73 -4.10 -3.07
C SER A 82 -6.89 -4.13 -4.35
N GLY A 83 -5.60 -3.76 -4.26
CA GLY A 83 -4.69 -3.82 -5.41
C GLY A 83 -4.36 -5.24 -5.83
N VAL A 84 -4.21 -6.19 -4.87
CA VAL A 84 -3.99 -7.60 -5.18
C VAL A 84 -5.21 -8.20 -5.89
N ILE A 85 -6.43 -7.98 -5.38
CA ILE A 85 -7.65 -8.48 -6.04
C ILE A 85 -7.79 -7.84 -7.44
N LEU A 86 -7.50 -6.54 -7.58
CA LEU A 86 -7.50 -5.86 -8.89
C LEU A 86 -6.47 -6.47 -9.84
N SER A 87 -5.27 -6.84 -9.38
CA SER A 87 -4.26 -7.51 -10.21
C SER A 87 -4.75 -8.86 -10.72
N GLN A 88 -5.52 -9.57 -9.92
CA GLN A 88 -6.12 -10.85 -10.32
C GLN A 88 -7.30 -10.66 -11.31
N ILE A 89 -8.07 -9.58 -11.17
CA ILE A 89 -9.07 -9.18 -12.19
C ILE A 89 -8.37 -8.94 -13.53
N VAL A 90 -7.25 -8.20 -13.53
CA VAL A 90 -6.46 -7.94 -14.75
C VAL A 90 -5.86 -9.23 -15.32
N ARG A 91 -5.39 -10.16 -14.46
CA ARG A 91 -4.93 -11.49 -14.89
C ARG A 91 -6.04 -12.26 -15.62
N GLY A 92 -7.23 -12.32 -15.03
CA GLY A 92 -8.34 -13.02 -15.66
C GLY A 92 -8.80 -12.37 -16.97
N LEU A 93 -8.74 -11.03 -17.07
CA LEU A 93 -8.95 -10.33 -18.36
C LEU A 93 -7.91 -10.76 -19.41
N ALA A 94 -6.62 -10.88 -19.03
CA ALA A 94 -5.57 -11.32 -19.94
C ALA A 94 -5.79 -12.77 -20.41
N GLU A 95 -6.18 -13.68 -19.49
CA GLU A 95 -6.54 -15.05 -19.82
C GLU A 95 -7.72 -15.11 -20.83
N GLY A 96 -8.75 -14.29 -20.62
CA GLY A 96 -9.92 -14.23 -21.49
C GLY A 96 -9.65 -13.61 -22.87
N PHE A 97 -8.62 -12.78 -23.00
CA PHE A 97 -8.19 -12.19 -24.26
C PHE A 97 -7.00 -12.91 -24.92
N ALA A 98 -6.54 -14.05 -24.38
CA ALA A 98 -5.42 -14.79 -24.94
C ALA A 98 -5.62 -15.12 -26.43
N GLY A 99 -4.59 -14.95 -27.26
CA GLY A 99 -4.62 -15.17 -28.69
C GLY A 99 -5.38 -14.11 -29.50
N ARG A 100 -5.91 -13.03 -28.89
CA ARG A 100 -6.72 -12.04 -29.58
C ARG A 100 -5.90 -10.86 -30.08
N ARG A 101 -5.93 -10.60 -31.37
CA ARG A 101 -5.41 -9.35 -31.94
C ARG A 101 -6.44 -8.22 -31.83
N ARG A 102 -7.73 -8.54 -31.91
CA ARG A 102 -8.89 -7.67 -31.73
C ARG A 102 -9.94 -8.42 -30.94
N PHE A 103 -10.82 -7.70 -30.26
CA PHE A 103 -11.93 -8.29 -29.49
C PHE A 103 -13.27 -7.62 -29.87
N ASN A 104 -14.35 -8.33 -29.61
CA ASN A 104 -15.72 -7.89 -29.76
C ASN A 104 -16.48 -7.97 -28.41
N GLY A 105 -17.79 -7.76 -28.39
CA GLY A 105 -18.59 -7.81 -27.17
C GLY A 105 -18.58 -9.17 -26.48
N LEU A 106 -18.63 -10.27 -27.25
CA LEU A 106 -18.57 -11.62 -26.70
C LEU A 106 -17.21 -11.93 -26.06
N ASP A 107 -16.11 -11.51 -26.72
CA ASP A 107 -14.77 -11.67 -26.16
C ASP A 107 -14.61 -10.87 -24.86
N LEU A 108 -15.17 -9.65 -24.78
CA LEU A 108 -15.18 -8.83 -23.55
C LEU A 108 -15.97 -9.52 -22.43
N ALA A 109 -17.13 -10.08 -22.73
CA ALA A 109 -17.95 -10.79 -21.76
C ALA A 109 -17.22 -12.02 -21.18
N HIS A 110 -16.55 -12.80 -22.04
CA HIS A 110 -15.73 -13.93 -21.62
C HIS A 110 -14.53 -13.47 -20.76
N ALA A 111 -13.87 -12.38 -21.14
CA ALA A 111 -12.76 -11.83 -20.36
C ALA A 111 -13.21 -11.36 -18.96
N LEU A 112 -14.38 -10.73 -18.85
CA LEU A 112 -14.96 -10.34 -17.56
C LEU A 112 -15.35 -11.56 -16.71
N ALA A 113 -15.86 -12.64 -17.32
CA ALA A 113 -16.14 -13.89 -16.61
C ALA A 113 -14.87 -14.54 -16.05
N SER A 114 -13.80 -14.59 -16.86
CA SER A 114 -12.47 -15.04 -16.44
C SER A 114 -11.90 -14.15 -15.31
N ALA A 115 -12.08 -12.83 -15.42
CA ALA A 115 -11.68 -11.88 -14.38
C ALA A 115 -12.37 -12.13 -13.03
N SER A 116 -13.67 -12.40 -13.06
CA SER A 116 -14.43 -12.76 -11.86
C SER A 116 -13.91 -14.06 -11.23
N THR A 117 -13.68 -15.09 -12.03
CA THR A 117 -13.16 -16.39 -11.58
C THR A 117 -11.77 -16.21 -10.94
N ALA A 118 -10.88 -15.48 -11.59
CA ALA A 118 -9.52 -15.22 -11.09
C ALA A 118 -9.53 -14.44 -9.77
N ALA A 119 -10.41 -13.43 -9.64
CA ALA A 119 -10.54 -12.64 -8.41
C ALA A 119 -11.01 -13.49 -7.21
N TYR A 120 -12.00 -14.35 -7.39
CA TYR A 120 -12.48 -15.26 -6.35
C TYR A 120 -11.43 -16.30 -5.96
N GLY A 121 -10.69 -16.84 -6.93
CA GLY A 121 -9.62 -17.82 -6.70
C GLY A 121 -8.43 -17.26 -5.93
N ALA A 122 -8.22 -15.95 -5.94
CA ALA A 122 -7.10 -15.30 -5.25
C ALA A 122 -7.34 -15.08 -3.74
N VAL A 123 -8.58 -15.16 -3.30
CA VAL A 123 -8.95 -14.91 -1.90
C VAL A 123 -9.27 -16.23 -1.21
N PRO A 124 -8.50 -16.66 -0.19
CA PRO A 124 -8.74 -17.95 0.48
C PRO A 124 -10.12 -18.10 1.10
N ARG A 125 -10.71 -16.98 1.53
CA ARG A 125 -12.07 -16.91 2.09
C ARG A 125 -12.81 -15.74 1.45
N PRO A 126 -13.42 -15.91 0.26
CA PRO A 126 -14.17 -14.85 -0.40
C PRO A 126 -15.35 -14.37 0.46
N VAL A 127 -15.49 -13.04 0.55
CA VAL A 127 -16.57 -12.40 1.32
C VAL A 127 -17.52 -11.69 0.37
N GLU A 128 -18.81 -12.01 0.45
CA GLU A 128 -19.86 -11.35 -0.31
C GLU A 128 -20.13 -9.95 0.24
N GLY A 129 -20.59 -9.04 -0.65
CA GLY A 129 -20.73 -7.63 -0.32
C GLY A 129 -19.45 -6.82 -0.49
N THR A 130 -18.47 -7.36 -1.22
CA THR A 130 -17.20 -6.70 -1.55
C THR A 130 -17.03 -6.52 -3.07
N MET A 131 -15.88 -6.01 -3.51
CA MET A 131 -15.55 -5.91 -4.93
C MET A 131 -15.66 -7.25 -5.68
N LEU A 132 -15.56 -8.39 -4.97
CA LEU A 132 -15.80 -9.73 -5.55
C LEU A 132 -17.24 -9.88 -6.04
N THR A 133 -18.21 -9.47 -5.23
CA THR A 133 -19.62 -9.45 -5.63
C THR A 133 -19.84 -8.53 -6.84
N VAL A 134 -19.23 -7.34 -6.83
CA VAL A 134 -19.38 -6.35 -7.90
C VAL A 134 -18.85 -6.87 -9.23
N ILE A 135 -17.65 -7.49 -9.27
CA ILE A 135 -17.10 -8.06 -10.51
C ILE A 135 -17.93 -9.25 -11.00
N ARG A 136 -18.42 -10.11 -10.10
CA ARG A 136 -19.25 -11.26 -10.49
C ARG A 136 -20.56 -10.82 -11.15
N GLU A 137 -21.28 -9.89 -10.54
CA GLU A 137 -22.55 -9.39 -11.07
C GLU A 137 -22.36 -8.62 -12.39
N ALA A 138 -21.27 -7.85 -12.50
CA ALA A 138 -20.89 -7.17 -13.75
C ALA A 138 -20.58 -8.18 -14.87
N ALA A 139 -19.81 -9.22 -14.57
CA ALA A 139 -19.48 -10.28 -15.52
C ALA A 139 -20.72 -11.06 -16.01
N ALA A 140 -21.61 -11.41 -15.09
CA ALA A 140 -22.87 -12.09 -15.45
C ALA A 140 -23.74 -11.24 -16.37
N ALA A 141 -23.84 -9.93 -16.09
CA ALA A 141 -24.59 -9.01 -16.96
C ALA A 141 -23.94 -8.81 -18.32
N ALA A 142 -22.59 -8.79 -18.39
CA ALA A 142 -21.85 -8.74 -19.63
C ALA A 142 -22.14 -9.95 -20.52
N VAL A 143 -22.13 -11.17 -19.96
CA VAL A 143 -22.45 -12.41 -20.68
C VAL A 143 -23.88 -12.36 -21.21
N ALA A 144 -24.85 -12.02 -20.37
CA ALA A 144 -26.26 -11.94 -20.78
C ALA A 144 -26.51 -10.83 -21.83
N ALA A 145 -25.71 -9.76 -21.86
CA ALA A 145 -25.80 -8.72 -22.88
C ALA A 145 -25.19 -9.19 -24.20
N ALA A 146 -24.03 -9.86 -24.15
CA ALA A 146 -23.33 -10.35 -25.33
C ALA A 146 -24.11 -11.42 -26.11
N GLU A 147 -24.93 -12.22 -25.41
CA GLU A 147 -25.85 -13.17 -26.04
C GLU A 147 -26.94 -12.49 -26.90
N ARG A 148 -27.28 -11.24 -26.57
CA ARG A 148 -28.30 -10.46 -27.28
C ARG A 148 -27.72 -9.58 -28.37
N GLU A 149 -26.59 -8.94 -28.07
CA GLU A 149 -25.94 -7.99 -28.97
C GLU A 149 -24.43 -8.02 -28.79
N ASN A 150 -23.69 -8.33 -29.84
CA ASN A 150 -22.24 -8.42 -29.83
C ASN A 150 -21.56 -7.03 -30.03
N ASP A 151 -22.06 -5.99 -29.33
CA ASP A 151 -21.50 -4.65 -29.34
C ASP A 151 -20.72 -4.41 -28.04
N ILE A 152 -19.46 -3.98 -28.14
CA ILE A 152 -18.57 -3.75 -27.00
C ILE A 152 -19.17 -2.70 -26.04
N GLY A 153 -19.76 -1.64 -26.59
CA GLY A 153 -20.35 -0.55 -25.80
C GLY A 153 -21.58 -1.00 -25.03
N ALA A 154 -22.45 -1.81 -25.67
CA ALA A 154 -23.65 -2.37 -25.05
C ALA A 154 -23.27 -3.34 -23.91
N VAL A 155 -22.31 -4.24 -24.15
CA VAL A 155 -21.82 -5.20 -23.15
C VAL A 155 -21.18 -4.48 -21.95
N LEU A 156 -20.30 -3.49 -22.18
CA LEU A 156 -19.69 -2.74 -21.08
C LEU A 156 -20.71 -1.87 -20.33
N ALA A 157 -21.70 -1.32 -21.03
CA ALA A 157 -22.77 -0.56 -20.38
C ALA A 157 -23.61 -1.44 -19.45
N ALA A 158 -23.97 -2.67 -19.88
CA ALA A 158 -24.68 -3.64 -19.06
C ALA A 158 -23.86 -4.06 -17.83
N ALA A 159 -22.55 -4.31 -18.01
CA ALA A 159 -21.63 -4.60 -16.92
C ALA A 159 -21.57 -3.45 -15.90
N THR A 160 -21.45 -2.20 -16.38
CA THR A 160 -21.38 -0.99 -15.54
C THR A 160 -22.68 -0.79 -14.74
N ASP A 161 -23.84 -0.92 -15.36
CA ASP A 161 -25.14 -0.78 -14.71
C ASP A 161 -25.33 -1.86 -13.63
N SER A 162 -24.93 -3.11 -13.92
CA SER A 162 -24.98 -4.20 -12.96
C SER A 162 -24.00 -3.99 -11.81
N ALA A 163 -22.78 -3.51 -12.09
CA ALA A 163 -21.80 -3.14 -11.06
C ALA A 163 -22.36 -2.09 -10.11
N GLN A 164 -23.01 -1.05 -10.63
CA GLN A 164 -23.64 0.00 -9.81
C GLN A 164 -24.74 -0.55 -8.91
N LYS A 165 -25.60 -1.43 -9.44
CA LYS A 165 -26.66 -2.10 -8.67
C LYS A 165 -26.10 -3.05 -7.60
N ALA A 166 -25.05 -3.79 -7.93
CA ALA A 166 -24.37 -4.67 -7.00
C ALA A 166 -23.69 -3.88 -5.88
N LEU A 167 -23.00 -2.78 -6.22
CA LEU A 167 -22.39 -1.88 -5.25
C LEU A 167 -23.43 -1.34 -4.24
N ALA A 168 -24.57 -0.86 -4.72
CA ALA A 168 -25.64 -0.36 -3.85
C ALA A 168 -26.20 -1.44 -2.90
N LYS A 169 -26.05 -2.73 -3.23
CA LYS A 169 -26.49 -3.86 -2.39
C LYS A 169 -25.44 -4.32 -1.37
N THR A 170 -24.19 -3.90 -1.49
CA THR A 170 -23.10 -4.37 -0.60
C THR A 170 -23.42 -4.19 0.89
N PRO A 171 -24.07 -3.10 1.36
CA PRO A 171 -24.44 -2.96 2.78
C PRO A 171 -25.49 -4.00 3.25
N SER A 172 -26.29 -4.54 2.34
CA SER A 172 -27.24 -5.61 2.70
C SER A 172 -26.58 -6.98 2.85
N LEU A 173 -25.42 -7.18 2.25
CA LEU A 173 -24.67 -8.43 2.24
C LEU A 173 -23.60 -8.48 3.34
N LEU A 174 -22.99 -7.34 3.67
CA LEU A 174 -21.90 -7.26 4.64
C LEU A 174 -22.29 -6.35 5.83
N PRO A 175 -22.47 -6.92 7.03
CA PRO A 175 -22.97 -6.18 8.19
C PRO A 175 -22.17 -4.94 8.55
N VAL A 176 -20.82 -4.98 8.47
CA VAL A 176 -19.95 -3.84 8.80
C VAL A 176 -20.22 -2.63 7.89
N LEU A 177 -20.51 -2.85 6.60
CA LEU A 177 -20.86 -1.77 5.66
C LEU A 177 -22.23 -1.17 6.00
N ARG A 178 -23.18 -2.00 6.37
CA ARG A 178 -24.51 -1.55 6.81
C ARG A 178 -24.44 -0.74 8.09
N GLU A 179 -23.63 -1.16 9.05
CA GLU A 179 -23.43 -0.47 10.32
C GLU A 179 -22.74 0.89 10.12
N ALA A 180 -21.78 0.94 9.21
CA ALA A 180 -21.07 2.18 8.84
C ALA A 180 -21.90 3.08 7.90
N GLY A 181 -23.00 2.58 7.31
CA GLY A 181 -23.84 3.33 6.38
C GLY A 181 -23.14 3.63 5.04
N VAL A 182 -22.20 2.79 4.62
CA VAL A 182 -21.39 2.98 3.41
C VAL A 182 -21.48 1.75 2.49
N VAL A 183 -21.11 1.93 1.22
CA VAL A 183 -20.91 0.84 0.26
C VAL A 183 -19.45 0.35 0.29
N ASP A 184 -19.18 -0.78 -0.36
CA ASP A 184 -17.82 -1.32 -0.44
C ASP A 184 -16.86 -0.41 -1.23
N ALA A 185 -15.76 -0.03 -0.62
CA ALA A 185 -14.77 0.87 -1.21
C ALA A 185 -14.10 0.27 -2.47
N GLY A 186 -13.71 -1.01 -2.42
CA GLY A 186 -13.12 -1.71 -3.57
C GLY A 186 -14.10 -1.84 -4.73
N GLY A 187 -15.35 -2.15 -4.46
CA GLY A 187 -16.44 -2.18 -5.45
C GLY A 187 -16.72 -0.81 -6.05
N ALA A 188 -16.65 0.27 -5.25
CA ALA A 188 -16.76 1.64 -5.73
C ALA A 188 -15.62 1.96 -6.70
N GLY A 189 -14.37 1.62 -6.37
CA GLY A 189 -13.23 1.79 -7.25
C GLY A 189 -13.37 1.03 -8.57
N LEU A 190 -13.85 -0.22 -8.52
CA LEU A 190 -14.10 -1.02 -9.72
C LEU A 190 -15.19 -0.39 -10.61
N LEU A 191 -16.27 0.14 -10.03
CA LEU A 191 -17.30 0.88 -10.75
C LEU A 191 -16.69 2.11 -11.47
N ARG A 192 -15.82 2.89 -10.80
CA ARG A 192 -15.17 4.05 -11.42
C ARG A 192 -14.27 3.66 -12.58
N LEU A 193 -13.64 2.49 -12.55
CA LEU A 193 -12.89 1.95 -13.69
C LEU A 193 -13.82 1.64 -14.87
N PHE A 194 -14.93 0.95 -14.65
CA PHE A 194 -15.92 0.66 -15.71
C PHE A 194 -16.52 1.93 -16.33
N GLU A 195 -16.90 2.90 -15.51
CA GLU A 195 -17.43 4.19 -15.98
C GLU A 195 -16.44 4.94 -16.87
N GLY A 196 -15.14 4.98 -16.47
CA GLY A 196 -14.10 5.63 -17.25
C GLY A 196 -13.89 4.97 -18.61
N ALA A 197 -13.84 3.64 -18.65
CA ALA A 197 -13.74 2.87 -19.89
C ALA A 197 -14.97 3.07 -20.81
N LEU A 198 -16.17 3.08 -20.24
CA LEU A 198 -17.42 3.28 -20.98
C LEU A 198 -17.51 4.69 -21.59
N ARG A 199 -17.13 5.73 -20.86
CA ARG A 199 -17.05 7.12 -21.36
C ARG A 199 -16.10 7.23 -22.54
N PHE A 200 -14.94 6.58 -22.48
CA PHE A 200 -13.99 6.54 -23.60
C PHE A 200 -14.61 5.87 -24.83
N LEU A 201 -15.29 4.74 -24.68
CA LEU A 201 -15.95 4.06 -25.80
C LEU A 201 -17.06 4.89 -26.44
N ARG A 202 -17.75 5.71 -25.64
CA ARG A 202 -18.78 6.66 -26.12
C ARG A 202 -18.21 7.92 -26.78
N GLY A 203 -16.88 8.12 -26.70
CA GLY A 203 -16.23 9.33 -27.21
C GLY A 203 -16.43 10.57 -26.33
N GLU A 204 -16.89 10.39 -25.10
CA GLU A 204 -17.14 11.47 -24.13
C GLU A 204 -15.85 11.98 -23.47
N VAL A 205 -14.77 11.20 -23.52
CA VAL A 205 -13.44 11.56 -23.03
C VAL A 205 -12.48 11.55 -24.19
N PRO A 206 -11.79 12.67 -24.52
CA PRO A 206 -10.69 12.67 -25.45
C PRO A 206 -9.66 11.61 -25.04
N LEU A 207 -9.01 10.97 -26.03
CA LEU A 207 -7.82 10.15 -25.76
C LEU A 207 -6.90 10.97 -24.85
N PRO A 208 -6.52 10.47 -23.65
CA PRO A 208 -5.48 11.14 -22.89
C PRO A 208 -4.29 11.29 -23.84
N ALA A 209 -3.77 12.51 -23.97
CA ALA A 209 -2.53 12.74 -24.71
C ALA A 209 -1.53 11.68 -24.26
N THR A 210 -0.71 11.19 -25.18
CA THR A 210 0.22 10.05 -25.01
C THR A 210 1.20 10.15 -23.81
N ARG A 211 1.08 11.18 -23.01
CA ARG A 211 1.76 11.35 -21.73
C ARG A 211 0.87 10.77 -20.65
N ALA A 212 1.34 9.71 -19.97
CA ALA A 212 0.74 9.26 -18.72
C ALA A 212 0.45 10.48 -17.83
N PRO A 213 -0.75 10.58 -17.19
CA PRO A 213 -0.99 11.66 -16.26
C PRO A 213 0.14 11.62 -15.23
N ALA A 214 0.83 12.76 -15.07
CA ALA A 214 1.80 12.94 -14.01
C ALA A 214 1.00 13.02 -12.71
N PHE A 215 0.64 11.88 -12.15
CA PHE A 215 0.19 11.81 -10.78
C PHE A 215 1.43 12.06 -9.91
N PRO A 216 1.35 12.90 -8.89
CA PRO A 216 2.45 13.03 -7.96
C PRO A 216 2.71 11.65 -7.37
N SER A 217 3.83 11.05 -7.76
CA SER A 217 4.30 9.82 -7.13
C SER A 217 4.67 10.16 -5.70
N PRO A 218 4.22 9.40 -4.72
CA PRO A 218 4.81 9.46 -3.37
C PRO A 218 6.16 8.74 -3.29
N ILE A 219 6.72 8.33 -4.42
CA ILE A 219 8.07 7.78 -4.51
C ILE A 219 8.97 8.89 -5.03
N PRO A 220 10.14 9.15 -4.44
CA PRO A 220 11.14 10.00 -5.06
C PRO A 220 11.41 9.43 -6.45
N ALA A 221 11.01 10.17 -7.48
CA ALA A 221 11.37 9.85 -8.85
C ALA A 221 12.89 9.93 -8.92
N GLY A 222 13.54 8.78 -8.94
CA GLY A 222 14.94 8.70 -9.31
C GLY A 222 15.07 9.38 -10.67
N ILE A 223 15.63 10.57 -10.65
CA ILE A 223 16.36 11.27 -11.70
C ILE A 223 15.95 10.88 -13.12
N ALA A 224 15.02 11.63 -13.70
CA ALA A 224 14.88 11.80 -15.12
C ALA A 224 15.46 13.15 -15.52
N HIS A 225 16.71 13.12 -15.96
CA HIS A 225 17.38 14.03 -16.88
C HIS A 225 17.27 15.55 -16.70
N GLY A 226 18.40 16.16 -16.37
CA GLY A 226 18.75 17.52 -16.69
C GLY A 226 19.20 18.30 -15.46
N ASP A 227 20.51 18.35 -15.32
CA ASP A 227 21.30 19.12 -14.37
C ASP A 227 21.51 18.47 -12.98
N PRO A 228 22.77 18.22 -12.59
CA PRO A 228 23.09 17.77 -11.25
C PRO A 228 22.91 18.96 -10.29
N GLY A 229 21.70 19.15 -9.78
CA GLY A 229 21.45 20.08 -8.67
C GLY A 229 22.25 19.63 -7.46
N HIS A 230 23.21 20.45 -7.05
CA HIS A 230 23.99 20.23 -5.84
C HIS A 230 23.22 20.70 -4.62
N GLY A 231 23.31 19.97 -3.49
CA GLY A 231 22.78 20.37 -2.19
C GLY A 231 21.60 19.53 -1.70
N TYR A 232 20.63 20.17 -1.09
CA TYR A 232 19.54 19.51 -0.38
C TYR A 232 18.20 19.72 -1.07
N GLU A 233 17.40 18.63 -1.15
CA GLU A 233 15.97 18.73 -1.40
C GLU A 233 15.24 19.00 -0.08
N THR A 234 14.46 20.08 -0.03
CA THR A 234 13.66 20.44 1.15
C THR A 234 12.18 20.48 0.79
N VAL A 235 11.38 19.63 1.43
CA VAL A 235 9.93 19.57 1.25
C VAL A 235 9.25 19.80 2.59
N TYR A 236 8.25 20.70 2.65
CA TYR A 236 7.46 20.93 3.87
C TYR A 236 6.08 21.51 3.56
N LEU A 237 5.18 21.38 4.53
CA LEU A 237 3.89 22.07 4.56
C LEU A 237 3.94 23.21 5.59
N VAL A 238 3.54 24.42 5.20
CA VAL A 238 3.46 25.56 6.10
C VAL A 238 2.00 26.03 6.26
N HIS A 239 1.59 26.19 7.52
CA HIS A 239 0.34 26.85 7.90
C HIS A 239 0.66 28.21 8.51
N PRO A 240 0.00 29.32 8.09
CA PRO A 240 0.29 30.65 8.62
C PRO A 240 -0.06 30.74 10.12
N PHE A 241 0.53 31.70 10.81
CA PHE A 241 0.12 31.99 12.18
C PHE A 241 -1.35 32.43 12.25
N PRO A 242 -2.06 32.22 13.37
CA PRO A 242 -3.46 32.63 13.52
C PRO A 242 -3.68 34.09 13.13
N GLY A 243 -4.64 34.32 12.25
CA GLY A 243 -4.96 35.65 11.74
C GLY A 243 -4.08 36.17 10.60
N GLN A 244 -3.13 35.37 10.11
CA GLN A 244 -2.30 35.68 8.95
C GLN A 244 -2.71 34.84 7.74
N LEU A 245 -2.31 35.30 6.55
CA LEU A 245 -2.48 34.58 5.28
C LEU A 245 -1.11 34.47 4.60
N LEU A 246 -0.89 33.37 3.90
CA LEU A 246 0.30 33.16 3.09
C LEU A 246 0.17 33.97 1.78
N ASP A 247 1.24 34.66 1.42
CA ASP A 247 1.43 35.28 0.11
C ASP A 247 2.31 34.35 -0.73
N LEU A 248 1.66 33.51 -1.56
CA LEU A 248 2.33 32.48 -2.34
C LEU A 248 3.30 33.07 -3.37
N ASP A 249 2.98 34.21 -3.96
CA ASP A 249 3.84 34.88 -4.94
C ASP A 249 5.14 35.38 -4.28
N ARG A 250 5.02 35.94 -3.08
CA ARG A 250 6.18 36.38 -2.30
C ARG A 250 7.03 35.21 -1.80
N ILE A 251 6.40 34.12 -1.40
CA ILE A 251 7.10 32.87 -1.01
C ILE A 251 7.85 32.32 -2.22
N THR A 252 7.20 32.19 -3.36
CA THR A 252 7.80 31.70 -4.62
C THR A 252 8.96 32.59 -5.03
N ALA A 253 8.80 33.90 -5.01
CA ALA A 253 9.85 34.86 -5.36
C ALA A 253 11.06 34.79 -4.43
N TYR A 254 10.88 34.47 -3.16
CA TYR A 254 11.99 34.21 -2.23
C TYR A 254 12.69 32.91 -2.55
N LEU A 255 11.96 31.81 -2.74
CA LEU A 255 12.50 30.49 -2.97
C LEU A 255 13.27 30.39 -4.29
N VAL A 256 12.76 31.00 -5.38
CA VAL A 256 13.43 31.07 -6.69
C VAL A 256 14.79 31.79 -6.62
N ARG A 257 14.97 32.73 -5.68
CA ARG A 257 16.27 33.40 -5.48
C ARG A 257 17.22 32.60 -4.60
N THR A 258 16.74 31.65 -3.83
CA THR A 258 17.54 30.92 -2.83
C THR A 258 17.72 29.45 -3.17
N GLY A 259 17.05 28.95 -4.21
CA GLY A 259 17.12 27.56 -4.62
C GLY A 259 16.62 27.33 -6.05
N GLU A 260 16.69 26.10 -6.48
CA GLU A 260 16.29 25.59 -7.79
C GLU A 260 15.12 24.60 -7.63
N SER A 261 14.51 24.16 -8.73
CA SER A 261 13.38 23.21 -8.74
C SER A 261 12.24 23.61 -7.79
N VAL A 262 11.97 24.92 -7.67
CA VAL A 262 10.98 25.46 -6.74
C VAL A 262 9.56 25.11 -7.19
N ASN A 263 8.80 24.47 -6.30
CA ASN A 263 7.37 24.25 -6.45
C ASN A 263 6.64 24.70 -5.18
N VAL A 264 5.65 25.59 -5.34
CA VAL A 264 4.79 26.09 -4.27
C VAL A 264 3.35 25.78 -4.65
N ALA A 265 2.72 24.86 -3.93
CA ALA A 265 1.35 24.39 -4.18
C ALA A 265 0.49 24.58 -2.94
N GLY A 266 -0.73 25.13 -3.09
CA GLY A 266 -1.65 25.36 -1.99
C GLY A 266 -2.40 26.69 -2.12
N ASP A 267 -2.82 27.23 -0.99
CA ASP A 267 -3.58 28.50 -0.90
C ASP A 267 -3.07 29.39 0.24
N ALA A 268 -3.75 30.49 0.49
CA ALA A 268 -3.39 31.44 1.54
C ALA A 268 -3.48 30.86 2.98
N LYS A 269 -4.04 29.66 3.19
CA LYS A 269 -4.22 29.00 4.49
C LYS A 269 -3.25 27.84 4.71
N ALA A 270 -2.72 27.24 3.63
CA ALA A 270 -1.72 26.18 3.69
C ALA A 270 -0.97 26.10 2.37
N ALA A 271 0.37 25.99 2.42
CA ALA A 271 1.19 25.82 1.23
C ALA A 271 2.19 24.69 1.43
N LYS A 272 2.27 23.77 0.44
CA LYS A 272 3.31 22.76 0.32
C LYS A 272 4.43 23.35 -0.55
N ILE A 273 5.62 23.32 -0.01
CA ILE A 273 6.83 23.85 -0.65
C ILE A 273 7.79 22.70 -0.94
N HIS A 274 8.39 22.75 -2.12
CA HIS A 274 9.47 21.89 -2.55
C HIS A 274 10.54 22.77 -3.18
N VAL A 275 11.79 22.64 -2.74
CA VAL A 275 12.91 23.44 -3.23
C VAL A 275 14.22 22.68 -3.08
N HIS A 276 15.11 22.78 -4.08
CA HIS A 276 16.48 22.30 -4.02
C HIS A 276 17.41 23.45 -3.72
N ASN A 277 18.29 23.35 -2.71
CA ASN A 277 19.29 24.37 -2.42
C ASN A 277 20.43 23.85 -1.53
N GLY A 278 21.58 24.54 -1.54
CA GLY A 278 22.73 24.20 -0.71
C GLY A 278 22.60 24.63 0.77
N ARG A 279 21.51 25.33 1.16
CA ARG A 279 21.31 25.87 2.51
C ARG A 279 19.86 25.67 2.99
N PRO A 280 19.49 24.43 3.35
CA PRO A 280 18.14 24.11 3.82
C PRO A 280 17.75 24.90 5.08
N ASP A 281 18.73 25.29 5.90
CA ASP A 281 18.53 26.13 7.08
C ASP A 281 17.90 27.49 6.75
N LEU A 282 18.25 28.10 5.60
CA LEU A 282 17.68 29.38 5.17
C LEU A 282 16.22 29.23 4.75
N VAL A 283 15.90 28.15 4.04
CA VAL A 283 14.54 27.82 3.61
C VAL A 283 13.64 27.55 4.81
N MET A 284 14.10 26.72 5.74
CA MET A 284 13.37 26.40 6.97
C MET A 284 13.19 27.63 7.87
N ARG A 285 14.21 28.47 8.00
CA ARG A 285 14.13 29.73 8.74
C ARG A 285 13.12 30.69 8.12
N HIS A 286 13.03 30.73 6.80
CA HIS A 286 12.03 31.54 6.11
C HIS A 286 10.62 31.03 6.40
N ALA A 287 10.40 29.72 6.28
CA ALA A 287 9.12 29.08 6.56
C ALA A 287 8.63 29.32 8.00
N LEU A 288 9.52 29.21 8.99
CA LEU A 288 9.20 29.46 10.40
C LEU A 288 8.79 30.91 10.72
N ARG A 289 9.12 31.86 9.84
CA ARG A 289 8.64 33.27 9.95
C ARG A 289 7.24 33.44 9.37
N LEU A 290 6.81 32.55 8.49
CA LEU A 290 5.50 32.59 7.84
C LEU A 290 4.44 31.87 8.67
N GLY A 291 4.85 30.83 9.42
CA GLY A 291 3.89 30.04 10.17
C GLY A 291 4.50 28.78 10.79
N ARG A 292 3.61 27.84 11.08
CA ARG A 292 3.98 26.52 11.62
C ARG A 292 4.30 25.58 10.47
N ILE A 293 5.47 24.93 10.54
CA ILE A 293 5.90 23.90 9.61
C ILE A 293 5.35 22.55 10.07
N VAL A 294 4.85 21.77 9.12
CA VAL A 294 4.37 20.40 9.32
C VAL A 294 4.98 19.50 8.24
N ASN A 295 5.35 18.28 8.58
CA ASN A 295 5.88 17.27 7.66
C ASN A 295 7.09 17.78 6.84
N ALA A 296 8.13 18.26 7.51
CA ALA A 296 9.34 18.71 6.85
C ALA A 296 10.30 17.54 6.60
N THR A 297 10.78 17.43 5.36
CA THR A 297 11.80 16.48 4.93
C THR A 297 12.97 17.24 4.31
N VAL A 298 14.19 16.93 4.69
CA VAL A 298 15.42 17.46 4.10
C VAL A 298 16.28 16.27 3.70
N LEU A 299 16.53 16.12 2.40
CA LEU A 299 17.33 15.04 1.82
C LEU A 299 18.61 15.63 1.23
N ASP A 300 19.77 15.01 1.48
CA ASP A 300 21.04 15.35 0.90
C ASP A 300 21.16 14.73 -0.50
N LEU A 301 21.10 15.56 -1.53
CA LEU A 301 21.17 15.12 -2.93
C LEU A 301 22.59 14.77 -3.35
N ASP A 302 23.60 15.43 -2.75
CA ASP A 302 25.01 15.17 -3.05
C ASP A 302 25.39 13.77 -2.56
N HIS A 303 24.93 13.37 -1.38
CA HIS A 303 25.13 12.02 -0.86
C HIS A 303 24.45 10.96 -1.72
N GLN A 304 23.23 11.22 -2.21
CA GLN A 304 22.53 10.30 -3.13
C GLN A 304 23.22 10.20 -4.50
N VAL A 305 23.78 11.31 -5.01
CA VAL A 305 24.54 11.34 -6.26
C VAL A 305 25.87 10.60 -6.10
N ASP A 306 26.53 10.72 -4.96
CA ASP A 306 27.79 10.01 -4.66
C ASP A 306 27.55 8.51 -4.49
N GLU A 307 26.47 8.07 -3.82
CA GLU A 307 26.07 6.65 -3.76
C GLU A 307 25.76 6.09 -5.16
N VAL A 308 25.03 6.83 -6.00
CA VAL A 308 24.76 6.45 -7.40
C VAL A 308 26.02 6.52 -8.26
N ARG A 309 26.93 7.45 -7.99
CA ARG A 309 28.20 7.61 -8.71
C ARG A 309 29.21 6.53 -8.31
N GLU A 310 29.27 6.16 -7.04
CA GLU A 310 30.06 5.02 -6.56
C GLU A 310 29.52 3.71 -7.12
N ALA A 311 28.20 3.52 -7.16
CA ALA A 311 27.58 2.41 -7.84
C ALA A 311 27.83 2.40 -9.36
N ARG A 312 27.87 3.59 -10.01
CA ARG A 312 28.21 3.74 -11.44
C ARG A 312 29.69 3.63 -11.72
N THR A 313 30.58 4.10 -10.85
CA THR A 313 32.03 3.95 -11.01
C THR A 313 32.49 2.51 -10.74
N ALA A 314 31.82 1.79 -9.85
CA ALA A 314 31.97 0.35 -9.72
C ALA A 314 31.57 -0.40 -11.02
N VAL A 315 30.60 0.13 -11.77
CA VAL A 315 30.17 -0.42 -13.07
C VAL A 315 30.99 0.10 -14.24
N ALA A 316 31.54 1.33 -14.18
CA ALA A 316 32.31 1.95 -15.28
C ALA A 316 33.82 1.60 -15.29
N GLY A 317 34.33 0.99 -14.21
CA GLY A 317 35.71 0.45 -14.17
C GLY A 317 35.90 -0.86 -14.95
N ALA A 318 34.83 -1.47 -15.46
CA ALA A 318 34.87 -2.59 -16.38
C ALA A 318 34.58 -2.08 -17.80
N GLY A 319 35.64 -2.07 -18.64
CA GLY A 319 35.65 -1.48 -19.97
C GLY A 319 34.53 -1.92 -20.90
N ILE A 320 34.20 -1.00 -21.81
CA ILE A 320 33.22 -1.14 -22.87
C ILE A 320 33.59 -2.30 -23.80
N ALA A 321 32.93 -3.45 -23.65
CA ALA A 321 32.73 -4.42 -24.70
C ALA A 321 31.21 -4.64 -24.82
N ARG A 322 30.70 -4.43 -26.04
CA ARG A 322 29.35 -4.86 -26.39
C ARG A 322 29.32 -6.38 -26.22
N GLU A 323 28.66 -6.85 -25.19
CA GLU A 323 28.31 -8.25 -25.04
C GLU A 323 26.80 -8.44 -25.14
N GLU A 324 26.44 -9.45 -25.94
CA GLU A 324 25.14 -10.12 -25.98
C GLU A 324 24.66 -10.51 -24.58
N PRO A 325 23.38 -10.75 -24.36
CA PRO A 325 22.85 -11.01 -23.02
C PRO A 325 23.51 -12.24 -22.42
N ALA A 326 24.40 -12.02 -21.47
CA ALA A 326 25.09 -13.07 -20.74
C ALA A 326 24.11 -13.88 -19.89
N ASP A 327 24.29 -15.21 -19.97
CA ASP A 327 23.72 -16.28 -19.19
C ASP A 327 23.55 -15.90 -17.70
N PRO A 328 22.36 -16.06 -17.12
CA PRO A 328 22.11 -15.75 -15.70
C PRO A 328 22.96 -16.55 -14.70
N ALA A 329 23.68 -17.59 -15.16
CA ALA A 329 24.54 -18.41 -14.31
C ALA A 329 25.88 -17.75 -13.87
N ALA A 330 26.27 -16.57 -14.41
CA ALA A 330 27.58 -15.96 -14.14
C ALA A 330 27.61 -14.92 -13.01
N ARG A 331 26.52 -14.70 -12.27
CA ARG A 331 26.44 -13.72 -11.16
C ARG A 331 26.59 -14.31 -9.76
N ASP A 332 26.93 -15.59 -9.66
CA ASP A 332 26.91 -16.36 -8.40
C ASP A 332 28.30 -16.56 -7.75
N ALA A 333 29.27 -15.72 -8.04
CA ALA A 333 30.59 -15.85 -7.41
C ALA A 333 30.79 -14.74 -6.36
N ASP A 334 30.69 -15.11 -5.08
CA ASP A 334 31.24 -14.46 -3.88
C ASP A 334 30.31 -13.67 -2.95
N VAL A 335 29.01 -13.98 -2.88
CA VAL A 335 28.22 -13.63 -1.70
C VAL A 335 28.10 -14.89 -0.83
N SER A 336 28.65 -14.85 0.39
CA SER A 336 28.49 -15.95 1.37
C SER A 336 26.99 -16.17 1.59
N ARG A 337 26.44 -17.26 1.06
CA ARG A 337 25.02 -17.58 1.21
C ARG A 337 24.75 -18.00 2.65
N VAL A 338 23.66 -17.51 3.21
CA VAL A 338 23.15 -17.94 4.51
C VAL A 338 21.96 -18.90 4.31
N PRO A 339 21.75 -19.86 5.20
CA PRO A 339 20.70 -20.86 5.00
C PRO A 339 19.30 -20.27 5.03
N LEU A 340 19.05 -19.22 5.85
CA LEU A 340 17.72 -18.67 6.06
C LEU A 340 17.73 -17.14 6.03
N GLY A 341 16.68 -16.55 5.44
CA GLY A 341 16.45 -15.12 5.41
C GLY A 341 15.05 -14.74 5.89
N ILE A 342 14.96 -13.57 6.49
CA ILE A 342 13.72 -12.95 6.93
C ILE A 342 13.46 -11.68 6.11
N ILE A 343 12.29 -11.59 5.51
CA ILE A 343 11.78 -10.38 4.89
C ILE A 343 10.71 -9.82 5.83
N ALA A 344 11.01 -8.75 6.55
CA ALA A 344 10.08 -8.14 7.49
C ALA A 344 9.51 -6.83 6.94
N VAL A 345 8.18 -6.72 6.87
CA VAL A 345 7.52 -5.44 6.60
C VAL A 345 7.36 -4.70 7.92
N VAL A 346 7.89 -3.48 7.98
CA VAL A 346 7.99 -2.74 9.25
C VAL A 346 7.27 -1.39 9.12
N PRO A 347 6.29 -1.10 10.02
CA PRO A 347 5.43 0.08 9.91
C PRO A 347 6.07 1.38 10.39
N GLY A 348 7.20 1.31 11.09
CA GLY A 348 7.90 2.48 11.64
C GLY A 348 9.37 2.15 11.89
N ASP A 349 10.23 3.14 11.71
CA ASP A 349 11.69 2.97 11.82
C ASP A 349 12.15 2.54 13.24
N GLY A 350 11.33 2.78 14.27
CA GLY A 350 11.62 2.35 15.62
C GLY A 350 11.64 0.83 15.82
N PHE A 351 10.97 0.06 14.96
CA PHE A 351 10.99 -1.40 14.99
C PHE A 351 12.21 -2.01 14.30
N THR A 352 12.83 -1.30 13.35
CA THR A 352 13.94 -1.80 12.52
C THR A 352 15.06 -2.45 13.34
N PRO A 353 15.61 -1.81 14.39
CA PRO A 353 16.71 -2.38 15.16
C PRO A 353 16.39 -3.76 15.77
N TYR A 354 15.15 -3.96 16.20
CA TYR A 354 14.73 -5.22 16.84
C TYR A 354 14.62 -6.38 15.84
N PHE A 355 14.22 -6.09 14.59
CA PHE A 355 14.23 -7.10 13.52
C PHE A 355 15.66 -7.39 13.04
N GLU A 356 16.53 -6.38 12.97
CA GLU A 356 17.92 -6.53 12.51
C GLU A 356 18.83 -7.23 13.54
N GLU A 357 18.48 -7.20 14.81
CA GLU A 357 19.26 -7.84 15.89
C GLU A 357 19.49 -9.34 15.61
N VAL A 358 18.55 -10.02 14.99
CA VAL A 358 18.68 -11.45 14.62
C VAL A 358 19.78 -11.68 13.59
N ALA A 359 20.03 -10.72 12.70
CA ALA A 359 21.11 -10.82 11.70
C ALA A 359 22.51 -10.78 12.34
N LEU A 360 22.64 -10.30 13.58
CA LEU A 360 23.92 -10.21 14.28
C LEU A 360 24.56 -11.60 14.55
N SER A 361 23.78 -12.68 14.50
CA SER A 361 24.30 -14.05 14.59
C SER A 361 25.13 -14.45 13.37
N GLY A 362 24.96 -13.77 12.23
CA GLY A 362 25.59 -14.12 10.95
C GLY A 362 25.02 -15.34 10.25
N GLU A 363 24.04 -16.04 10.85
CA GLU A 363 23.39 -17.23 10.29
C GLU A 363 22.08 -16.92 9.57
N VAL A 364 21.52 -15.72 9.77
CA VAL A 364 20.25 -15.27 9.20
C VAL A 364 20.44 -13.93 8.52
N ALA A 365 19.98 -13.81 7.29
CA ALA A 365 19.88 -12.51 6.61
C ALA A 365 18.53 -11.85 6.92
N VAL A 366 18.53 -10.60 7.33
CA VAL A 366 17.29 -9.83 7.52
C VAL A 366 17.22 -8.71 6.49
N SER A 367 16.07 -8.61 5.82
CA SER A 367 15.77 -7.53 4.88
C SER A 367 14.52 -6.81 5.33
N ILE A 368 14.63 -5.53 5.60
CA ILE A 368 13.51 -4.69 5.99
C ILE A 368 12.84 -4.10 4.74
N VAL A 369 11.52 -4.28 4.64
CA VAL A 369 10.67 -3.59 3.68
C VAL A 369 9.84 -2.57 4.45
N ARG A 370 10.03 -1.30 4.14
CA ARG A 370 9.25 -0.24 4.79
C ARG A 370 7.80 -0.32 4.32
N GLY A 371 6.88 -0.31 5.26
CA GLY A 371 5.45 -0.37 4.95
C GLY A 371 4.62 -0.12 6.21
N GLY A 372 3.48 0.50 6.05
CA GLY A 372 2.55 0.82 7.13
C GLY A 372 1.15 1.01 6.58
N GLN A 373 0.20 1.42 7.40
CA GLN A 373 -1.22 1.52 7.05
C GLN A 373 -1.50 2.43 5.83
N ALA A 374 -0.70 3.47 5.61
CA ALA A 374 -0.86 4.38 4.46
C ALA A 374 0.05 4.07 3.27
N GLN A 375 1.00 3.14 3.41
CA GLN A 375 2.00 2.80 2.39
C GLN A 375 2.25 1.29 2.38
N ASN A 376 1.25 0.54 1.90
CA ASN A 376 1.42 -0.89 1.73
C ASN A 376 2.45 -1.18 0.64
N PRO A 377 3.51 -1.97 0.92
CA PRO A 377 4.47 -2.35 -0.10
C PRO A 377 3.78 -3.19 -1.19
N SER A 378 4.21 -3.01 -2.43
CA SER A 378 3.74 -3.83 -3.54
C SER A 378 4.35 -5.23 -3.48
N ALA A 379 3.73 -6.19 -4.17
CA ALA A 379 4.29 -7.52 -4.35
C ALA A 379 5.68 -7.45 -5.03
N GLY A 380 5.87 -6.48 -5.94
CA GLY A 380 7.16 -6.23 -6.60
C GLY A 380 8.24 -5.76 -5.63
N GLU A 381 7.94 -4.85 -4.69
CA GLU A 381 8.91 -4.39 -3.67
C GLU A 381 9.32 -5.51 -2.73
N ILE A 382 8.37 -6.35 -2.31
CA ILE A 382 8.65 -7.54 -1.49
C ILE A 382 9.49 -8.55 -2.29
N LEU A 383 9.16 -8.80 -3.57
CA LEU A 383 9.92 -9.69 -4.44
C LEU A 383 11.35 -9.20 -4.67
N GLU A 384 11.54 -7.90 -4.80
CA GLU A 384 12.87 -7.31 -4.94
C GLU A 384 13.70 -7.51 -3.66
N ALA A 385 13.10 -7.37 -2.47
CA ALA A 385 13.76 -7.69 -1.21
C ALA A 385 14.13 -9.19 -1.13
N ILE A 386 13.26 -10.09 -1.61
CA ILE A 386 13.55 -11.51 -1.75
C ILE A 386 14.77 -11.73 -2.64
N ARG A 387 14.83 -11.11 -3.82
CA ARG A 387 15.93 -11.26 -4.79
C ARG A 387 17.27 -10.77 -4.27
N ARG A 388 17.28 -9.67 -3.52
CA ARG A 388 18.50 -9.08 -2.92
C ARG A 388 19.02 -9.87 -1.72
N SER A 389 18.18 -10.63 -1.05
CA SER A 389 18.59 -11.40 0.12
C SER A 389 19.60 -12.48 -0.29
N PRO A 390 20.71 -12.66 0.46
CA PRO A 390 21.68 -13.73 0.21
C PRO A 390 21.22 -15.11 0.69
N ALA A 391 20.02 -15.24 1.21
CA ALA A 391 19.52 -16.47 1.83
C ALA A 391 19.08 -17.51 0.79
N GLU A 392 19.25 -18.80 1.13
CA GLU A 392 18.80 -19.92 0.31
C GLU A 392 17.29 -20.12 0.42
N GLU A 393 16.75 -20.01 1.64
CA GLU A 393 15.32 -20.08 1.93
C GLU A 393 14.86 -18.81 2.64
N LEU A 394 13.59 -18.46 2.53
CA LEU A 394 13.07 -17.19 3.04
C LEU A 394 11.75 -17.34 3.81
N VAL A 395 11.61 -16.54 4.84
CA VAL A 395 10.34 -16.33 5.55
C VAL A 395 9.96 -14.87 5.47
N ILE A 396 8.71 -14.59 5.09
CA ILE A 396 8.14 -13.23 5.02
C ILE A 396 7.24 -13.00 6.22
N LEU A 397 7.47 -11.89 6.93
CA LEU A 397 6.64 -11.36 8.00
C LEU A 397 5.92 -10.10 7.51
N PRO A 398 4.66 -10.18 7.09
CA PRO A 398 3.91 -9.04 6.56
C PRO A 398 3.65 -7.95 7.60
N ASN A 399 3.46 -8.33 8.87
CA ASN A 399 3.20 -7.45 10.01
C ASN A 399 2.02 -6.47 9.81
N ASN A 400 1.16 -6.77 8.85
CA ASN A 400 -0.01 -5.99 8.50
C ASN A 400 -1.02 -6.88 7.73
N PRO A 401 -2.31 -6.89 8.10
CA PRO A 401 -3.33 -7.66 7.38
C PRO A 401 -3.43 -7.31 5.89
N ASN A 402 -3.21 -6.05 5.51
CA ASN A 402 -3.29 -5.57 4.13
C ASN A 402 -2.11 -6.00 3.26
N VAL A 403 -0.99 -6.38 3.87
CA VAL A 403 0.22 -6.82 3.15
C VAL A 403 0.23 -8.34 2.91
N LYS A 404 -0.60 -9.12 3.61
CA LYS A 404 -0.60 -10.59 3.51
C LYS A 404 -0.75 -11.11 2.09
N LEU A 405 -1.69 -10.55 1.32
CA LEU A 405 -1.94 -10.98 -0.05
C LEU A 405 -0.75 -10.63 -0.98
N ALA A 406 -0.18 -9.43 -0.84
CA ALA A 406 0.99 -9.02 -1.59
C ALA A 406 2.22 -9.88 -1.25
N ALA A 407 2.41 -10.21 0.03
CA ALA A 407 3.45 -11.13 0.49
C ALA A 407 3.28 -12.55 -0.08
N GLY A 408 2.04 -13.06 -0.09
CA GLY A 408 1.71 -14.35 -0.70
C GLY A 408 2.05 -14.38 -2.19
N GLN A 409 1.65 -13.33 -2.91
CA GLN A 409 1.94 -13.17 -4.33
C GLN A 409 3.45 -13.07 -4.61
N ALA A 410 4.20 -12.32 -3.80
CA ALA A 410 5.66 -12.24 -3.91
C ALA A 410 6.33 -13.60 -3.64
N ALA A 411 5.83 -14.36 -2.66
CA ALA A 411 6.32 -15.71 -2.37
C ALA A 411 6.08 -16.69 -3.52
N GLU A 412 4.90 -16.63 -4.17
CA GLU A 412 4.58 -17.45 -5.36
C GLU A 412 5.45 -17.11 -6.57
N MET A 413 5.90 -15.84 -6.68
CA MET A 413 6.77 -15.37 -7.75
C MET A 413 8.26 -15.61 -7.47
N SER A 414 8.61 -16.06 -6.26
CA SER A 414 9.99 -16.35 -5.87
C SER A 414 10.49 -17.62 -6.54
N ASP A 415 11.72 -17.58 -7.01
CA ASP A 415 12.47 -18.74 -7.51
C ASP A 415 13.13 -19.56 -6.38
N ARG A 416 13.01 -19.11 -5.13
CA ARG A 416 13.55 -19.76 -3.93
C ARG A 416 12.43 -20.22 -2.99
N PRO A 417 12.65 -21.25 -2.16
CA PRO A 417 11.71 -21.67 -1.15
C PRO A 417 11.36 -20.48 -0.23
N THR A 418 10.14 -19.98 -0.34
CA THR A 418 9.68 -18.80 0.41
C THR A 418 8.37 -19.13 1.11
N ARG A 419 8.26 -18.81 2.40
CA ARG A 419 7.07 -19.01 3.22
C ARG A 419 6.60 -17.69 3.81
N VAL A 420 5.29 -17.53 3.95
CA VAL A 420 4.68 -16.37 4.61
C VAL A 420 4.15 -16.79 5.97
N VAL A 421 4.61 -16.12 7.03
CA VAL A 421 4.00 -16.20 8.36
C VAL A 421 3.04 -15.03 8.50
N PRO A 422 1.72 -15.24 8.50
CA PRO A 422 0.73 -14.17 8.35
C PRO A 422 0.53 -13.36 9.64
N THR A 423 1.59 -12.70 10.08
CA THR A 423 1.60 -11.75 11.20
C THR A 423 0.76 -10.52 10.88
N ARG A 424 0.06 -9.96 11.88
CA ARG A 424 -0.90 -8.86 11.73
C ARG A 424 -0.37 -7.50 12.16
N ASN A 425 0.69 -7.50 12.97
CA ASN A 425 1.39 -6.29 13.43
C ASN A 425 2.85 -6.62 13.77
N ALA A 426 3.64 -5.58 14.05
CA ALA A 426 5.07 -5.72 14.32
C ALA A 426 5.37 -6.52 15.60
N ALA A 427 4.54 -6.44 16.65
CA ALA A 427 4.74 -7.22 17.87
C ALA A 427 4.55 -8.73 17.61
N GLU A 428 3.53 -9.13 16.85
CA GLU A 428 3.39 -10.51 16.38
C GLU A 428 4.58 -10.97 15.53
N GLY A 429 5.14 -10.06 14.71
CA GLY A 429 6.34 -10.33 13.93
C GLY A 429 7.58 -10.55 14.78
N LEU A 430 7.76 -9.77 15.85
CA LEU A 430 8.86 -9.94 16.78
C LEU A 430 8.71 -11.23 17.59
N ALA A 431 7.52 -11.55 18.10
CA ALA A 431 7.26 -12.82 18.78
C ALA A 431 7.52 -14.03 17.84
N ALA A 432 7.11 -13.93 16.56
CA ALA A 432 7.45 -14.93 15.56
C ALA A 432 8.97 -15.07 15.39
N LEU A 433 9.68 -13.94 15.33
CA LEU A 433 11.12 -13.92 15.12
C LEU A 433 11.91 -14.54 16.28
N LEU A 434 11.47 -14.35 17.52
CA LEU A 434 12.08 -14.97 18.71
C LEU A 434 11.96 -16.51 18.70
N ALA A 435 11.01 -17.07 18.00
CA ALA A 435 10.81 -18.50 17.84
C ALA A 435 11.64 -19.12 16.69
N LEU A 436 12.45 -18.32 15.99
CA LEU A 436 13.23 -18.76 14.84
C LEU A 436 14.28 -19.83 15.23
N GLN A 437 14.41 -20.86 14.41
CA GLN A 437 15.48 -21.86 14.49
C GLN A 437 16.05 -22.13 13.11
N VAL A 438 17.30 -21.76 12.87
CA VAL A 438 17.95 -21.83 11.55
C VAL A 438 17.93 -23.24 10.96
N ALA A 439 18.08 -24.25 11.81
CA ALA A 439 18.14 -25.65 11.39
C ALA A 439 16.85 -26.20 10.77
N ASP A 440 15.69 -25.55 11.00
CA ASP A 440 14.39 -26.05 10.56
C ASP A 440 13.97 -25.57 9.16
N GLY A 441 14.80 -24.74 8.50
CA GLY A 441 14.50 -24.17 7.20
C GLY A 441 13.25 -23.28 7.20
N ALA A 442 12.82 -22.79 6.04
CA ALA A 442 11.67 -21.89 5.94
C ALA A 442 10.35 -22.57 6.32
N SER A 443 10.15 -23.84 5.96
CA SER A 443 8.89 -24.55 6.19
C SER A 443 8.67 -24.89 7.65
N GLY A 444 9.66 -25.40 8.37
CA GLY A 444 9.57 -25.71 9.80
C GLY A 444 9.42 -24.44 10.65
N ASN A 445 10.14 -23.38 10.26
CA ASN A 445 10.03 -22.08 10.90
C ASN A 445 8.65 -21.45 10.69
N ALA A 446 8.04 -21.56 9.52
CA ALA A 446 6.72 -20.97 9.26
C ALA A 446 5.66 -21.46 10.25
N GLU A 447 5.63 -22.74 10.59
CA GLU A 447 4.69 -23.30 11.55
C GLU A 447 4.99 -22.86 13.00
N ARG A 448 6.26 -22.86 13.39
CA ARG A 448 6.71 -22.47 14.72
C ARG A 448 6.47 -20.98 14.98
N MET A 449 6.91 -20.14 14.05
CA MET A 449 6.76 -18.70 14.09
C MET A 449 5.27 -18.29 14.10
N LEU A 450 4.42 -18.99 13.33
CA LEU A 450 2.99 -18.77 13.34
C LEU A 450 2.38 -19.06 14.72
N ARG A 451 2.78 -20.14 15.39
CA ARG A 451 2.33 -20.44 16.74
C ARG A 451 2.74 -19.33 17.72
N ALA A 452 4.03 -18.97 17.75
CA ALA A 452 4.54 -17.92 18.62
C ALA A 452 3.84 -16.58 18.39
N SER A 453 3.60 -16.20 17.12
CA SER A 453 2.86 -14.95 16.81
C SER A 453 1.42 -14.95 17.32
N ARG A 454 0.83 -16.10 17.64
CA ARG A 454 -0.55 -16.24 18.17
C ARG A 454 -0.60 -16.30 19.69
N GLU A 455 0.52 -16.56 20.34
CA GLU A 455 0.64 -16.58 21.80
C GLU A 455 0.69 -15.17 22.38
N VAL A 456 1.27 -14.21 21.64
CA VAL A 456 1.25 -12.80 22.04
C VAL A 456 -0.12 -12.17 21.82
N GLN A 457 -0.66 -11.53 22.84
CA GLN A 457 -1.89 -10.76 22.76
C GLN A 457 -1.55 -9.32 22.40
N THR A 458 -2.21 -8.76 21.39
CA THR A 458 -1.88 -7.42 20.92
C THR A 458 -3.11 -6.54 20.77
N MET A 459 -2.92 -5.24 20.96
CA MET A 459 -3.94 -4.21 20.83
C MET A 459 -3.36 -2.98 20.14
N LEU A 460 -4.12 -2.41 19.22
CA LEU A 460 -3.80 -1.18 18.51
C LEU A 460 -4.65 -0.04 19.05
N VAL A 461 -4.04 1.12 19.30
CA VAL A 461 -4.72 2.30 19.83
C VAL A 461 -4.63 3.45 18.85
N THR A 462 -5.78 3.97 18.43
CA THR A 462 -5.89 5.07 17.47
C THR A 462 -7.03 6.02 17.83
N ALA A 463 -7.13 7.15 17.14
CA ALA A 463 -8.26 8.05 17.23
C ALA A 463 -9.22 7.86 16.06
N ALA A 464 -10.53 7.94 16.31
CA ALA A 464 -11.54 7.91 15.27
C ALA A 464 -11.42 9.15 14.38
N VAL A 465 -11.32 8.95 13.07
CA VAL A 465 -11.21 10.03 12.08
C VAL A 465 -12.58 10.58 11.62
N ARG A 466 -13.67 9.97 12.05
CA ARG A 466 -15.06 10.36 11.76
C ARG A 466 -16.03 9.67 12.70
N ASP A 467 -17.27 10.15 12.72
CA ASP A 467 -18.38 9.45 13.38
C ASP A 467 -18.67 8.13 12.64
N ALA A 468 -18.73 7.05 13.38
CA ALA A 468 -18.99 5.71 12.84
C ALA A 468 -19.70 4.81 13.87
N ARG A 469 -20.22 3.69 13.41
CA ARG A 469 -20.67 2.59 14.27
C ARG A 469 -19.78 1.39 14.05
N VAL A 470 -19.01 1.02 15.06
CA VAL A 470 -18.01 -0.05 15.00
C VAL A 470 -18.37 -1.10 16.06
N GLY A 471 -18.51 -2.37 15.66
CA GLY A 471 -18.87 -3.44 16.58
C GLY A 471 -20.17 -3.17 17.38
N GLY A 472 -21.14 -2.52 16.77
CA GLY A 472 -22.42 -2.16 17.40
C GLY A 472 -22.35 -0.95 18.34
N ARG A 473 -21.18 -0.37 18.61
CA ARG A 473 -20.99 0.83 19.44
C ARG A 473 -20.88 2.08 18.58
N GLN A 474 -21.47 3.18 19.05
CA GLN A 474 -21.32 4.50 18.45
C GLN A 474 -19.91 5.04 18.77
N VAL A 475 -19.16 5.44 17.77
CA VAL A 475 -17.85 6.07 17.86
C VAL A 475 -17.98 7.47 17.28
N ARG A 476 -17.50 8.50 17.99
CA ARG A 476 -17.46 9.88 17.51
C ARG A 476 -16.05 10.24 17.04
N GLU A 477 -15.97 11.14 16.10
CA GLU A 477 -14.70 11.71 15.64
C GLU A 477 -13.86 12.22 16.84
N GLY A 478 -12.57 11.90 16.84
CA GLY A 478 -11.62 12.26 17.89
C GLY A 478 -11.63 11.33 19.12
N GLN A 479 -12.60 10.42 19.27
CA GLN A 479 -12.58 9.45 20.36
C GLN A 479 -11.43 8.44 20.17
N THR A 480 -10.82 8.03 21.28
CA THR A 480 -9.85 6.96 21.29
C THR A 480 -10.53 5.61 21.13
N MET A 481 -9.98 4.79 20.26
CA MET A 481 -10.38 3.39 20.02
C MET A 481 -9.22 2.47 20.37
N ALA A 482 -9.54 1.38 21.07
CA ALA A 482 -8.68 0.22 21.23
C ALA A 482 -9.20 -0.89 20.33
N LEU A 483 -8.34 -1.42 19.45
CA LEU A 483 -8.69 -2.41 18.44
C LEU A 483 -7.87 -3.69 18.65
N ASN A 484 -8.46 -4.85 18.42
CA ASN A 484 -7.69 -6.08 18.30
C ASN A 484 -6.96 -6.16 16.94
N PRO A 485 -6.03 -7.12 16.73
CA PRO A 485 -5.28 -7.24 15.48
C PRO A 485 -6.13 -7.50 14.23
N ASP A 486 -7.40 -7.86 14.37
CA ASP A 486 -8.37 -8.07 13.28
C ASP A 486 -9.39 -6.90 13.21
N ASP A 487 -9.02 -5.72 13.75
CA ASP A 487 -9.77 -4.46 13.77
C ASP A 487 -11.12 -4.51 14.51
N GLY A 488 -11.30 -5.51 15.35
CA GLY A 488 -12.43 -5.58 16.27
C GLY A 488 -12.31 -4.55 17.40
N LEU A 489 -13.36 -3.73 17.62
CA LEU A 489 -13.40 -2.73 18.67
C LEU A 489 -13.45 -3.37 20.07
N LEU A 490 -12.40 -3.17 20.87
CA LEU A 490 -12.30 -3.61 22.26
C LEU A 490 -12.89 -2.58 23.22
N ALA A 491 -12.48 -1.31 23.08
CA ALA A 491 -12.95 -0.20 23.89
C ALA A 491 -12.97 1.10 23.08
N VAL A 492 -13.81 2.07 23.50
CA VAL A 492 -13.91 3.40 22.91
C VAL A 492 -14.32 4.43 23.94
N GLY A 493 -13.75 5.63 23.88
CA GLY A 493 -14.10 6.72 24.81
C GLY A 493 -13.25 7.97 24.60
N ASP A 494 -13.55 8.99 25.41
CA ASP A 494 -12.88 10.30 25.31
C ASP A 494 -11.56 10.33 26.12
N ASP A 495 -11.45 9.53 27.21
CA ASP A 495 -10.21 9.39 27.98
C ASP A 495 -9.39 8.20 27.51
N ARG A 496 -8.26 8.49 26.88
CA ARG A 496 -7.35 7.50 26.27
C ARG A 496 -6.87 6.44 27.26
N ASN A 497 -6.45 6.86 28.44
CA ASN A 497 -5.90 5.92 29.42
C ASN A 497 -6.96 4.93 29.88
N THR A 498 -8.17 5.40 30.12
CA THR A 498 -9.31 4.54 30.46
C THR A 498 -9.61 3.54 29.34
N VAL A 499 -9.66 4.00 28.09
CA VAL A 499 -9.90 3.14 26.91
C VAL A 499 -8.85 2.05 26.78
N ILE A 500 -7.57 2.39 26.99
CA ILE A 500 -6.47 1.42 26.94
C ILE A 500 -6.62 0.36 28.04
N LEU A 501 -6.85 0.80 29.28
CA LEU A 501 -7.01 -0.13 30.41
C LEU A 501 -8.26 -1.03 30.24
N GLU A 502 -9.36 -0.49 29.71
CA GLU A 502 -10.56 -1.28 29.38
C GLU A 502 -10.28 -2.30 28.25
N GLY A 503 -9.57 -1.88 27.20
CA GLY A 503 -9.15 -2.76 26.12
C GLY A 503 -8.28 -3.91 26.62
N MET A 504 -7.30 -3.62 27.47
CA MET A 504 -6.44 -4.64 28.10
C MET A 504 -7.20 -5.60 29.03
N CYS A 505 -8.33 -5.18 29.61
CA CYS A 505 -9.19 -6.10 30.38
C CYS A 505 -9.79 -7.23 29.53
N THR A 506 -9.74 -7.14 28.21
CA THR A 506 -10.18 -8.20 27.29
C THR A 506 -9.08 -9.25 27.05
N PHE A 507 -7.85 -8.99 27.45
CA PHE A 507 -6.75 -9.94 27.34
C PHE A 507 -6.96 -11.14 28.26
N THR A 508 -6.54 -12.30 27.80
CA THR A 508 -6.54 -13.51 28.62
C THR A 508 -5.57 -13.31 29.77
N PRO A 509 -6.00 -13.52 31.03
CA PRO A 509 -5.11 -13.37 32.20
C PRO A 509 -3.92 -14.33 32.14
N GLY A 510 -2.81 -13.92 32.75
CA GLY A 510 -1.61 -14.76 32.90
C GLY A 510 -0.38 -14.21 32.20
N PHE A 511 -0.49 -13.06 31.53
CA PHE A 511 0.67 -12.37 30.96
C PHE A 511 1.52 -11.74 32.08
N GLY A 512 2.85 -11.87 31.94
CA GLY A 512 3.84 -11.31 32.88
C GLY A 512 4.48 -10.04 32.36
N LEU A 513 4.63 -9.90 31.05
CA LEU A 513 5.27 -8.77 30.39
C LEU A 513 4.26 -8.01 29.53
N VAL A 514 4.31 -6.68 29.59
CA VAL A 514 3.59 -5.79 28.67
C VAL A 514 4.59 -4.86 28.00
N THR A 515 4.56 -4.79 26.66
CA THR A 515 5.38 -3.83 25.90
C THR A 515 4.51 -2.78 25.24
N LEU A 516 4.81 -1.51 25.48
CA LEU A 516 4.17 -0.34 24.88
C LEU A 516 5.06 0.22 23.77
N TRP A 517 4.65 0.05 22.53
CA TRP A 517 5.29 0.67 21.37
C TRP A 517 4.57 1.98 21.06
N TYR A 518 5.21 3.15 21.28
CA TYR A 518 4.58 4.43 20.97
C TYR A 518 4.88 4.88 19.54
N GLY A 519 3.85 5.45 18.89
CA GLY A 519 3.88 5.93 17.52
C GLY A 519 4.51 7.32 17.37
N ASP A 520 4.53 7.81 16.15
CA ASP A 520 5.11 9.11 15.78
C ASP A 520 4.32 10.31 16.36
N ASP A 521 3.04 10.12 16.71
CA ASP A 521 2.15 11.11 17.34
C ASP A 521 2.15 11.07 18.87
N ALA A 522 2.95 10.19 19.49
CA ALA A 522 3.12 10.04 20.94
C ALA A 522 4.53 10.42 21.38
N ASN A 523 4.75 10.54 22.68
CA ASN A 523 6.06 10.80 23.25
C ASN A 523 6.36 9.89 24.44
N LEU A 524 7.65 9.79 24.78
CA LEU A 524 8.14 8.90 25.84
C LEU A 524 7.47 9.19 27.21
N ALA A 525 7.30 10.45 27.57
CA ALA A 525 6.76 10.82 28.88
C ALA A 525 5.29 10.39 29.05
N GLU A 526 4.49 10.48 27.98
CA GLU A 526 3.11 9.98 27.96
C GLU A 526 3.09 8.45 28.06
N ALA A 527 3.95 7.77 27.31
CA ALA A 527 4.04 6.31 27.31
C ALA A 527 4.49 5.77 28.69
N GLU A 528 5.48 6.39 29.32
CA GLU A 528 5.89 6.05 30.70
C GLU A 528 4.77 6.32 31.72
N GLY A 529 4.00 7.41 31.54
CA GLY A 529 2.82 7.71 32.35
C GLY A 529 1.76 6.62 32.24
N LEU A 530 1.53 6.10 31.04
CA LEU A 530 0.64 4.98 30.78
C LEU A 530 1.18 3.67 31.38
N ALA A 531 2.48 3.38 31.22
CA ALA A 531 3.13 2.20 31.79
C ALA A 531 2.94 2.12 33.32
N ARG A 532 3.13 3.24 34.01
CA ARG A 532 2.87 3.32 35.48
C ARG A 532 1.40 3.00 35.83
N ARG A 533 0.43 3.44 35.01
CA ARG A 533 -1.00 3.15 35.19
C ARG A 533 -1.31 1.67 34.98
N ILE A 534 -0.71 1.07 33.93
CA ILE A 534 -0.85 -0.37 33.64
C ILE A 534 -0.28 -1.18 34.81
N HIS A 535 0.92 -0.89 35.26
CA HIS A 535 1.53 -1.59 36.41
C HIS A 535 0.71 -1.42 37.71
N ALA A 536 0.17 -0.23 37.95
CA ALA A 536 -0.72 0.00 39.10
C ALA A 536 -2.03 -0.81 39.01
N ARG A 537 -2.55 -1.06 37.79
CA ARG A 537 -3.78 -1.84 37.56
C ARG A 537 -3.55 -3.35 37.63
N TRP A 538 -2.36 -3.81 37.23
CA TRP A 538 -1.91 -5.19 37.25
C TRP A 538 -0.58 -5.31 38.02
N PRO A 539 -0.61 -5.27 39.39
CA PRO A 539 0.61 -5.29 40.19
C PRO A 539 1.40 -6.61 40.13
N ALA A 540 0.81 -7.65 39.54
CA ALA A 540 1.43 -8.96 39.36
C ALA A 540 2.28 -9.06 38.05
N LEU A 541 2.34 -8.00 37.23
CA LEU A 541 3.22 -7.95 36.09
C LEU A 541 4.68 -7.93 36.52
N ASP A 542 5.50 -8.70 35.83
CA ASP A 542 6.95 -8.70 36.03
C ASP A 542 7.54 -7.37 35.55
N ASP A 543 7.08 -6.87 34.39
CA ASP A 543 7.51 -5.58 33.86
C ASP A 543 6.49 -4.96 32.87
N VAL A 544 6.62 -3.64 32.67
CA VAL A 544 5.93 -2.87 31.62
C VAL A 544 6.98 -2.05 30.87
N GLU A 545 7.42 -2.58 29.74
CA GLU A 545 8.42 -1.95 28.90
C GLU A 545 7.84 -0.85 28.01
N VAL A 546 8.59 0.23 27.82
CA VAL A 546 8.26 1.30 26.86
C VAL A 546 9.29 1.34 25.76
N ARG A 547 8.85 1.21 24.52
CA ARG A 547 9.68 1.15 23.33
C ARG A 547 9.20 2.16 22.29
N THR A 548 10.14 2.71 21.53
CA THR A 548 9.78 3.56 20.39
C THR A 548 9.46 2.69 19.18
N GLY A 549 8.28 2.88 18.59
CA GLY A 549 7.88 2.19 17.36
C GLY A 549 7.89 3.11 16.15
N LEU A 550 7.62 4.42 16.35
CA LEU A 550 7.48 5.44 15.30
C LEU A 550 6.47 5.03 14.20
N GLN A 551 5.53 4.14 14.53
CA GLN A 551 4.48 3.75 13.60
C GLN A 551 3.48 4.90 13.39
N PRO A 552 3.08 5.18 12.14
CA PRO A 552 2.01 6.13 11.84
C PRO A 552 0.63 5.53 12.19
N HIS A 553 -0.37 6.38 12.36
CA HIS A 553 -1.80 6.04 12.57
C HIS A 553 -2.15 5.37 13.91
N TYR A 554 -1.27 4.60 14.48
CA TYR A 554 -1.48 3.98 15.80
C TYR A 554 -0.60 4.63 16.82
N ARG A 555 -1.24 5.35 17.76
CA ARG A 555 -0.54 6.02 18.85
C ARG A 555 0.20 5.05 19.74
N TYR A 556 -0.39 3.86 19.95
CA TYR A 556 0.26 2.75 20.64
C TYR A 556 -0.05 1.43 19.94
N LEU A 557 0.95 0.58 19.85
CA LEU A 557 0.82 -0.85 19.72
C LEU A 557 1.20 -1.43 21.10
N ILE A 558 0.32 -2.24 21.69
CA ILE A 558 0.50 -2.84 23.00
C ILE A 558 0.53 -4.34 22.82
N SER A 559 1.57 -5.00 23.34
CA SER A 559 1.65 -6.46 23.41
C SER A 559 1.70 -6.93 24.85
N ALA A 560 1.15 -8.13 25.10
CA ALA A 560 1.15 -8.80 26.39
C ALA A 560 1.50 -10.29 26.22
N GLU A 561 2.49 -10.75 27.00
CA GLU A 561 3.10 -12.09 26.92
C GLU A 561 3.13 -12.75 28.30
#